data_5e679cd76baf8a2009bf9874d8d5567e
#
_entry.id   5e679cd76baf8a2009bf9874d8d5567e
#
_cell.length_a   1.000
_cell.length_b   1.000
_cell.length_c   1.000
_cell.angle_alpha   90.00
_cell.angle_beta   90.00
_cell.angle_gamma   90.00
#
_symmetry.space_group_name_H-M   'P 1'
#
loop_
_entity.id
_entity.type
_entity.pdbx_description
1 polymer ?
#
loop_
_entity_poly.entity_id
_entity_poly.type
_entity_poly.pdbx_seq_one_letter_code
_entity_poly.pdbx_strand_id
1 'polypeptide(L)'
;MFGGVNVLKGKAERIVAEDNFKVIKSVIDSLTLIPYYARSHRGNGEMTVWFPSDETILKNQLIERGRMTDKVIIGHTDSEVAHNLKGKNTHTGGPNTWRDASDGGWFSYTMKVDAERPMELVLTYLSTDGGNREFEILVNDRKIGEQKLRAETYSAWIDRAYPIPANLTKGRKSVTVKIQALPGMIAGGVFGCRTQKQKE
;
A
#
# COMPACT_ATOMS: atom_id res chain seq x y z
N MET A 1 0.54 -19.06 -1.46
CA MET A 1 1.70 -19.97 -1.50
C MET A 1 2.94 -19.12 -1.65
N PHE A 2 3.78 -19.02 -0.61
CA PHE A 2 5.02 -18.23 -0.67
C PHE A 2 6.08 -19.06 -1.38
N GLY A 3 6.26 -18.83 -2.67
CA GLY A 3 7.28 -19.53 -3.44
C GLY A 3 8.67 -19.02 -3.09
N GLY A 4 9.61 -19.95 -2.89
CA GLY A 4 11.03 -19.65 -2.89
C GLY A 4 11.55 -18.85 -1.71
N VAL A 5 11.26 -19.29 -0.50
CA VAL A 5 11.83 -18.69 0.69
C VAL A 5 13.03 -19.51 1.16
N ASN A 6 14.20 -18.89 1.18
CA ASN A 6 15.39 -19.49 1.77
C ASN A 6 15.40 -19.23 3.28
N VAL A 7 15.36 -20.29 4.07
CA VAL A 7 15.55 -20.20 5.51
C VAL A 7 17.03 -20.16 5.79
N LEU A 8 17.53 -19.01 6.25
CA LEU A 8 18.92 -18.89 6.69
C LEU A 8 19.02 -19.29 8.16
N LYS A 9 19.73 -20.37 8.42
CA LYS A 9 20.16 -20.74 9.77
C LYS A 9 21.63 -20.38 9.90
N GLY A 10 21.97 -19.51 10.82
CA GLY A 10 23.35 -19.11 11.01
C GLY A 10 23.59 -18.37 12.32
N LYS A 11 24.85 -18.18 12.63
CA LYS A 11 25.29 -17.28 13.70
C LYS A 11 25.27 -15.86 13.18
N ALA A 12 24.68 -14.95 13.92
CA ALA A 12 24.67 -13.53 13.59
C ALA A 12 25.41 -12.73 14.67
N GLU A 13 26.13 -11.71 14.24
CA GLU A 13 26.78 -10.73 15.11
C GLU A 13 26.07 -9.38 14.96
N ARG A 14 25.80 -8.74 16.08
CA ARG A 14 25.14 -7.42 16.08
C ARG A 14 26.13 -6.33 15.70
N ILE A 15 25.78 -5.53 14.71
CA ILE A 15 26.49 -4.30 14.37
C ILE A 15 25.87 -3.17 15.18
N VAL A 16 26.53 -2.78 16.27
CA VAL A 16 25.97 -1.86 17.28
C VAL A 16 25.64 -0.46 16.72
N ALA A 17 26.41 0.02 15.73
CA ALA A 17 26.25 1.35 15.18
C ALA A 17 24.98 1.54 14.31
N GLU A 18 24.43 0.45 13.77
CA GLU A 18 23.31 0.51 12.82
C GLU A 18 22.15 -0.41 13.21
N ASP A 19 22.20 -1.01 14.38
CA ASP A 19 21.23 -2.01 14.85
C ASP A 19 21.02 -3.19 13.87
N ASN A 20 21.99 -3.47 13.05
CA ASN A 20 21.98 -4.54 12.05
C ASN A 20 22.68 -5.80 12.56
N PHE A 21 22.36 -6.93 11.95
CA PHE A 21 23.02 -8.19 12.24
C PHE A 21 23.78 -8.68 11.00
N LYS A 22 25.02 -9.06 11.18
CA LYS A 22 25.81 -9.72 10.15
C LYS A 22 25.74 -11.23 10.32
N VAL A 23 25.35 -11.94 9.28
CA VAL A 23 25.40 -13.40 9.28
C VAL A 23 26.85 -13.86 9.13
N ILE A 24 27.38 -14.53 10.15
CA ILE A 24 28.78 -14.97 10.18
C ILE A 24 28.96 -16.31 9.47
N LYS A 25 27.92 -17.12 9.42
CA LYS A 25 27.93 -18.44 8.78
C LYS A 25 26.59 -18.73 8.13
N SER A 26 26.54 -18.72 6.82
CA SER A 26 25.39 -19.11 6.03
C SER A 26 25.82 -19.73 4.71
N VAL A 27 24.89 -20.26 3.95
CA VAL A 27 25.12 -20.70 2.56
C VAL A 27 25.30 -19.52 1.59
N ILE A 28 25.08 -18.29 2.04
CA ILE A 28 25.29 -17.05 1.28
C ILE A 28 26.37 -16.23 1.98
N ASP A 29 27.42 -15.90 1.26
CA ASP A 29 28.55 -15.13 1.78
C ASP A 29 28.11 -13.69 2.09
N SER A 30 28.05 -13.31 3.30
CA SER A 30 27.70 -11.99 3.83
C SER A 30 26.29 -11.47 3.52
N LEU A 31 25.40 -11.58 4.48
CA LEU A 31 24.11 -10.93 4.48
C LEU A 31 23.99 -10.00 5.71
N THR A 32 23.69 -8.73 5.47
CA THR A 32 23.34 -7.80 6.55
C THR A 32 21.86 -7.92 6.84
N LEU A 33 21.52 -8.37 8.04
CA LEU A 33 20.15 -8.47 8.50
C LEU A 33 19.76 -7.18 9.21
N ILE A 34 18.84 -6.44 8.62
CA ILE A 34 18.15 -5.36 9.31
C ILE A 34 17.10 -6.02 10.20
N PRO A 35 17.15 -5.86 11.53
CA PRO A 35 16.17 -6.50 12.38
C PRO A 35 14.78 -5.99 12.00
N TYR A 36 13.95 -6.89 11.50
CA TYR A 36 12.52 -6.63 11.46
C TYR A 36 12.02 -6.60 12.90
N TYR A 37 12.41 -5.53 13.54
CA TYR A 37 12.19 -5.18 14.90
C TYR A 37 11.94 -6.28 15.90
N ALA A 38 12.67 -6.26 16.82
CA ALA A 38 12.43 -6.37 18.24
C ALA A 38 10.96 -6.33 18.75
N ARG A 39 10.01 -6.64 17.93
CA ARG A 39 8.60 -6.73 18.27
C ARG A 39 8.23 -7.98 18.98
N SER A 40 8.99 -9.01 18.85
CA SER A 40 8.85 -10.21 19.63
C SER A 40 9.88 -10.29 20.74
N HIS A 41 10.11 -9.22 21.45
CA HIS A 41 10.98 -9.21 22.62
C HIS A 41 10.46 -10.04 23.79
N ARG A 42 9.59 -11.01 23.53
CA ARG A 42 9.13 -12.02 24.48
C ARG A 42 9.38 -13.45 24.05
N GLY A 43 10.21 -13.69 23.06
CA GLY A 43 10.65 -15.02 22.66
C GLY A 43 12.13 -15.24 22.97
N ASN A 44 12.55 -16.47 23.14
CA ASN A 44 13.87 -16.95 23.54
C ASN A 44 15.03 -16.65 22.58
N GLY A 45 15.04 -15.48 21.93
CA GLY A 45 16.16 -15.06 21.07
C GLY A 45 16.28 -15.80 19.74
N GLU A 46 15.39 -16.71 19.42
CA GLU A 46 15.34 -17.34 18.10
C GLU A 46 14.44 -16.52 17.19
N MET A 47 15.04 -15.91 16.17
CA MET A 47 14.34 -15.18 15.12
C MET A 47 14.49 -15.95 13.80
N THR A 48 13.37 -16.35 13.22
CA THR A 48 13.35 -16.89 11.86
C THR A 48 13.11 -15.74 10.90
N VAL A 49 14.13 -15.43 10.11
CA VAL A 49 14.05 -14.39 9.10
C VAL A 49 13.97 -15.03 7.73
N TRP A 50 12.97 -14.65 6.96
CA TRP A 50 12.71 -15.18 5.63
C TRP A 50 13.25 -14.22 4.58
N PHE A 51 14.15 -14.69 3.72
CA PHE A 51 14.66 -13.96 2.58
C PHE A 51 14.23 -14.65 1.30
N PRO A 52 13.43 -14.00 0.46
CA PRO A 52 13.28 -14.47 -0.91
C PRO A 52 14.61 -14.33 -1.63
N SER A 53 14.95 -15.25 -2.53
CA SER A 53 16.10 -15.07 -3.42
C SER A 53 15.94 -13.82 -4.28
N ASP A 54 17.02 -13.20 -4.73
CA ASP A 54 16.98 -12.03 -5.61
C ASP A 54 16.15 -12.31 -6.87
N GLU A 55 16.23 -13.51 -7.40
CA GLU A 55 15.41 -13.96 -8.53
C GLU A 55 13.92 -13.96 -8.18
N THR A 56 13.55 -14.45 -6.99
CA THR A 56 12.15 -14.44 -6.52
C THR A 56 11.64 -13.01 -6.29
N ILE A 57 12.48 -12.14 -5.72
CA ILE A 57 12.15 -10.71 -5.54
C ILE A 57 11.91 -10.06 -6.90
N LEU A 58 12.83 -10.26 -7.83
CA LEU A 58 12.73 -9.68 -9.18
C LEU A 58 11.49 -10.19 -9.91
N LYS A 59 11.24 -11.50 -9.87
CA LYS A 59 10.05 -12.11 -10.45
C LYS A 59 8.76 -11.52 -9.88
N ASN A 60 8.66 -11.40 -8.55
CA ASN A 60 7.50 -10.80 -7.90
C ASN A 60 7.33 -9.33 -8.26
N GLN A 61 8.42 -8.56 -8.34
CA GLN A 61 8.37 -7.17 -8.79
C GLN A 61 7.88 -7.04 -10.24
N LEU A 62 8.32 -7.94 -11.13
CA LEU A 62 7.88 -7.95 -12.52
C LEU A 62 6.39 -8.30 -12.62
N ILE A 63 5.92 -9.28 -11.85
CA ILE A 63 4.50 -9.65 -11.77
C ILE A 63 3.66 -8.45 -11.27
N GLU A 64 4.05 -7.82 -10.18
CA GLU A 64 3.30 -6.67 -9.63
C GLU A 64 3.31 -5.47 -10.59
N ARG A 65 4.44 -5.20 -11.26
CA ARG A 65 4.53 -4.17 -12.32
C ARG A 65 3.63 -4.50 -13.50
N GLY A 66 3.58 -5.76 -13.94
CA GLY A 66 2.72 -6.22 -15.04
C GLY A 66 1.22 -6.18 -14.71
N ARG A 67 0.87 -6.18 -13.43
CA ARG A 67 -0.52 -6.03 -12.98
C ARG A 67 -0.95 -4.56 -12.93
N MET A 68 -0.05 -3.64 -12.61
CA MET A 68 -0.36 -2.23 -12.45
C MET A 68 -0.82 -1.61 -13.77
N THR A 69 -2.00 -0.99 -13.76
CA THR A 69 -2.60 -0.33 -14.93
C THR A 69 -2.41 1.18 -14.85
N ASP A 70 -2.55 1.76 -13.64
CA ASP A 70 -2.40 3.19 -13.43
C ASP A 70 -2.01 3.50 -11.97
N LYS A 71 -1.36 4.66 -11.74
CA LYS A 71 -0.92 5.08 -10.41
C LYS A 71 -0.91 6.60 -10.30
N VAL A 72 -1.52 7.13 -9.26
CA VAL A 72 -1.37 8.53 -8.84
C VAL A 72 -0.23 8.64 -7.83
N ILE A 73 0.67 9.59 -8.04
CA ILE A 73 1.63 10.03 -7.01
C ILE A 73 0.93 11.12 -6.20
N ILE A 74 0.38 10.73 -5.07
CA ILE A 74 -0.44 11.61 -4.22
C ILE A 74 0.41 12.75 -3.66
N GLY A 75 -0.16 13.96 -3.66
CA GLY A 75 0.51 15.19 -3.25
C GLY A 75 1.49 15.75 -4.28
N HIS A 76 1.72 15.06 -5.39
CA HIS A 76 2.53 15.57 -6.47
C HIS A 76 1.64 16.25 -7.52
N THR A 77 1.74 17.56 -7.62
CA THR A 77 0.82 18.41 -8.42
C THR A 77 0.63 17.91 -9.85
N ASP A 78 1.72 17.63 -10.57
CA ASP A 78 1.63 17.21 -11.97
C ASP A 78 0.91 15.85 -12.12
N SER A 79 1.17 14.92 -11.20
CA SER A 79 0.50 13.62 -11.20
C SER A 79 -0.98 13.75 -10.88
N GLU A 80 -1.35 14.56 -9.89
CA GLU A 80 -2.74 14.75 -9.50
C GLU A 80 -3.53 15.52 -10.57
N VAL A 81 -2.92 16.50 -11.20
CA VAL A 81 -3.52 17.22 -12.35
C VAL A 81 -3.71 16.27 -13.54
N ALA A 82 -2.72 15.44 -13.87
CA ALA A 82 -2.83 14.45 -14.94
C ALA A 82 -3.94 13.43 -14.71
N HIS A 83 -4.28 13.15 -13.43
CA HIS A 83 -5.38 12.29 -13.03
C HIS A 83 -6.66 13.06 -12.70
N ASN A 84 -6.76 14.33 -13.14
CA ASN A 84 -7.96 15.14 -13.01
C ASN A 84 -8.47 15.21 -11.56
N LEU A 85 -7.58 15.51 -10.60
CA LEU A 85 -7.93 15.69 -9.20
C LEU A 85 -9.09 16.66 -9.05
N LYS A 86 -10.14 16.22 -8.36
CA LYS A 86 -11.24 17.06 -7.88
C LYS A 86 -11.46 16.78 -6.40
N GLY A 87 -12.01 17.77 -5.70
CA GLY A 87 -12.30 17.54 -4.28
C GLY A 87 -13.03 18.70 -3.62
N LYS A 88 -13.50 18.42 -2.41
CA LYS A 88 -14.11 19.38 -1.49
C LYS A 88 -13.51 19.13 -0.11
N ASN A 89 -13.10 20.18 0.59
CA ASN A 89 -12.49 20.11 1.91
C ASN A 89 -11.32 19.10 1.94
N THR A 90 -10.52 19.06 0.87
CA THR A 90 -9.41 18.13 0.73
C THR A 90 -8.08 18.84 0.94
N HIS A 91 -7.17 18.15 1.59
CA HIS A 91 -5.86 18.66 1.97
C HIS A 91 -4.77 17.64 1.61
N THR A 92 -3.56 18.14 1.45
CA THR A 92 -2.34 17.35 1.34
C THR A 92 -1.32 17.89 2.31
N GLY A 93 -0.44 17.07 2.81
CA GLY A 93 0.54 17.49 3.82
C GLY A 93 1.85 16.75 3.75
N GLY A 94 2.77 17.17 4.62
CA GLY A 94 4.15 16.70 4.64
C GLY A 94 4.91 17.07 3.37
N PRO A 95 6.12 16.56 3.17
CA PRO A 95 6.76 16.62 1.88
C PRO A 95 6.08 15.63 0.91
N ASN A 96 4.86 15.96 0.49
CA ASN A 96 4.14 15.34 -0.64
C ASN A 96 3.82 13.87 -0.49
N THR A 97 3.07 13.48 0.53
CA THR A 97 2.95 12.06 0.74
C THR A 97 1.55 11.55 1.01
N TRP A 98 0.58 12.41 1.33
CA TRP A 98 -0.77 11.96 1.61
C TRP A 98 -1.83 12.99 1.20
N ARG A 99 -3.06 12.50 1.04
CA ARG A 99 -4.25 13.34 0.87
C ARG A 99 -5.36 12.85 1.77
N ASP A 100 -6.09 13.81 2.33
CA ASP A 100 -7.33 13.56 3.06
C ASP A 100 -8.44 14.53 2.65
N ALA A 101 -9.62 14.34 3.23
CA ALA A 101 -10.72 15.29 3.16
C ALA A 101 -11.53 15.23 4.45
N SER A 102 -11.94 16.38 4.99
CA SER A 102 -12.64 16.50 6.26
C SER A 102 -14.13 16.84 6.07
N ASP A 103 -14.91 16.68 7.15
CA ASP A 103 -16.31 17.15 7.27
C ASP A 103 -17.21 16.78 6.09
N GLY A 104 -17.27 15.49 5.75
CA GLY A 104 -18.03 15.02 4.60
C GLY A 104 -17.43 15.45 3.26
N GLY A 105 -16.20 15.95 3.27
CA GLY A 105 -15.43 16.26 2.09
C GLY A 105 -15.00 15.01 1.32
N TRP A 106 -14.41 15.22 0.18
CA TRP A 106 -13.98 14.14 -0.70
C TRP A 106 -12.88 14.58 -1.65
N PHE A 107 -12.20 13.61 -2.22
CA PHE A 107 -11.32 13.80 -3.37
C PHE A 107 -11.47 12.66 -4.36
N SER A 108 -11.16 12.91 -5.62
CA SER A 108 -11.30 11.92 -6.68
C SER A 108 -10.23 12.07 -7.74
N TYR A 109 -9.97 10.95 -8.40
CA TYR A 109 -9.04 10.83 -9.52
C TYR A 109 -9.70 10.10 -10.68
N THR A 110 -9.30 10.43 -11.90
CA THR A 110 -9.61 9.64 -13.09
C THR A 110 -8.49 8.62 -13.27
N MET A 111 -8.80 7.34 -13.12
CA MET A 111 -7.85 6.23 -13.16
C MET A 111 -8.08 5.35 -14.38
N LYS A 112 -7.01 4.97 -15.09
CA LYS A 112 -7.11 4.01 -16.19
C LYS A 112 -7.47 2.63 -15.66
N VAL A 113 -8.19 1.87 -16.45
CA VAL A 113 -8.58 0.47 -16.18
C VAL A 113 -8.45 -0.36 -17.46
N ASP A 114 -8.32 -1.67 -17.28
CA ASP A 114 -8.42 -2.64 -18.36
C ASP A 114 -9.86 -3.18 -18.38
N ALA A 115 -10.57 -2.93 -19.48
CA ALA A 115 -11.99 -3.31 -19.62
C ALA A 115 -12.20 -4.83 -19.71
N GLU A 116 -11.16 -5.57 -20.10
CA GLU A 116 -11.21 -7.00 -20.39
C GLU A 116 -10.71 -7.87 -19.24
N ARG A 117 -10.23 -7.26 -18.17
CA ARG A 117 -9.65 -7.97 -17.03
C ARG A 117 -10.34 -7.60 -15.72
N PRO A 118 -10.44 -8.53 -14.78
CA PRO A 118 -10.84 -8.21 -13.42
C PRO A 118 -9.88 -7.19 -12.81
N MET A 119 -10.43 -6.08 -12.32
CA MET A 119 -9.66 -4.94 -11.79
C MET A 119 -9.87 -4.77 -10.30
N GLU A 120 -8.88 -4.22 -9.63
CA GLU A 120 -8.97 -3.76 -8.25
C GLU A 120 -8.33 -2.38 -8.09
N LEU A 121 -8.89 -1.60 -7.19
CA LEU A 121 -8.30 -0.38 -6.67
C LEU A 121 -7.45 -0.74 -5.46
N VAL A 122 -6.22 -0.26 -5.40
CA VAL A 122 -5.39 -0.40 -4.20
C VAL A 122 -5.08 0.98 -3.65
N LEU A 123 -5.42 1.16 -2.37
CA LEU A 123 -5.10 2.35 -1.60
C LEU A 123 -4.07 2.00 -0.53
N THR A 124 -3.07 2.87 -0.37
CA THR A 124 -2.02 2.72 0.64
C THR A 124 -2.32 3.64 1.81
N TYR A 125 -2.28 3.10 3.01
CA TYR A 125 -2.48 3.80 4.28
C TYR A 125 -1.26 3.67 5.17
N LEU A 126 -1.16 4.52 6.17
CA LEU A 126 -0.18 4.40 7.25
C LEU A 126 -0.84 3.75 8.47
N SER A 127 -0.23 2.70 9.02
CA SER A 127 -0.81 1.93 10.13
C SER A 127 -1.00 2.74 11.43
N THR A 128 -0.25 3.81 11.59
CA THR A 128 -0.38 4.71 12.75
C THR A 128 -1.49 5.75 12.61
N ASP A 129 -2.11 5.85 11.42
CA ASP A 129 -3.25 6.72 11.21
C ASP A 129 -4.50 6.15 11.88
N GLY A 130 -5.20 7.01 12.60
CA GLY A 130 -6.41 6.65 13.33
C GLY A 130 -7.27 7.86 13.65
N GLY A 131 -8.06 7.77 14.70
CA GLY A 131 -9.02 8.79 15.08
C GLY A 131 -10.30 8.71 14.26
N ASN A 132 -10.87 9.86 13.92
CA ASN A 132 -12.15 9.96 13.20
C ASN A 132 -11.98 9.74 11.68
N ARG A 133 -11.29 8.66 11.29
CA ARG A 133 -11.04 8.31 9.88
C ARG A 133 -11.94 7.18 9.43
N GLU A 134 -13.12 7.57 8.92
CA GLU A 134 -14.11 6.64 8.43
C GLU A 134 -14.72 7.18 7.13
N PHE A 135 -14.64 6.40 6.05
CA PHE A 135 -14.95 6.90 4.72
C PHE A 135 -15.34 5.78 3.75
N GLU A 136 -16.04 6.18 2.71
CA GLU A 136 -16.43 5.30 1.61
C GLU A 136 -15.47 5.43 0.43
N ILE A 137 -15.32 4.32 -0.30
CA ILE A 137 -14.60 4.23 -1.55
C ILE A 137 -15.60 3.97 -2.66
N LEU A 138 -15.64 4.89 -3.64
CA LEU A 138 -16.58 4.83 -4.75
C LEU A 138 -15.84 4.75 -6.08
N VAL A 139 -16.42 4.04 -7.03
CA VAL A 139 -16.01 4.03 -8.44
C VAL A 139 -17.22 4.40 -9.29
N ASN A 140 -17.09 5.47 -10.09
CA ASN A 140 -18.19 6.05 -10.86
C ASN A 140 -19.44 6.28 -9.99
N ASP A 141 -19.23 6.88 -8.81
CA ASP A 141 -20.24 7.18 -7.76
C ASP A 141 -20.95 5.94 -7.17
N ARG A 142 -20.47 4.74 -7.45
CA ARG A 142 -20.93 3.52 -6.80
C ARG A 142 -19.97 3.08 -5.72
N LYS A 143 -20.46 2.86 -4.52
CA LYS A 143 -19.68 2.36 -3.40
C LYS A 143 -19.16 0.95 -3.72
N ILE A 144 -17.84 0.78 -3.61
CA ILE A 144 -17.16 -0.51 -3.76
C ILE A 144 -16.53 -0.99 -2.45
N GLY A 145 -16.42 -0.10 -1.47
CA GLY A 145 -15.86 -0.43 -0.17
C GLY A 145 -16.02 0.71 0.82
N GLU A 146 -15.61 0.43 2.03
CA GLU A 146 -15.47 1.40 3.11
C GLU A 146 -14.20 1.11 3.89
N GLN A 147 -13.68 2.12 4.57
CA GLN A 147 -12.50 1.98 5.40
C GLN A 147 -12.69 2.75 6.69
N LYS A 148 -12.31 2.10 7.79
CA LYS A 148 -12.10 2.71 9.09
C LYS A 148 -10.66 2.48 9.49
N LEU A 149 -9.89 3.57 9.62
CA LEU A 149 -8.51 3.49 10.07
C LEU A 149 -8.47 3.49 11.60
N ARG A 150 -7.68 2.57 12.14
CA ARG A 150 -7.39 2.48 13.57
C ARG A 150 -5.90 2.49 13.73
N ALA A 151 -5.40 3.41 14.55
CA ALA A 151 -3.97 3.52 14.81
C ALA A 151 -3.44 2.23 15.46
N GLU A 152 -2.41 1.67 14.85
CA GLU A 152 -1.63 0.58 15.40
C GLU A 152 -0.41 1.13 16.15
N THR A 153 0.17 0.31 17.01
CA THR A 153 1.36 0.69 17.79
C THR A 153 2.65 0.69 16.97
N TYR A 154 2.56 0.31 15.69
CA TYR A 154 3.70 0.22 14.79
C TYR A 154 3.50 1.00 13.50
N SER A 155 4.56 1.52 12.94
CA SER A 155 4.52 2.23 11.67
C SER A 155 4.79 1.27 10.51
N ALA A 156 3.82 1.13 9.62
CA ALA A 156 3.96 0.36 8.38
C ALA A 156 3.03 0.91 7.29
N TRP A 157 3.43 0.75 6.04
CA TRP A 157 2.57 0.98 4.91
C TRP A 157 1.64 -0.21 4.71
N ILE A 158 0.35 0.05 4.61
CA ILE A 158 -0.68 -0.98 4.46
C ILE A 158 -1.43 -0.75 3.16
N ASP A 159 -1.28 -1.68 2.22
CA ASP A 159 -2.09 -1.72 1.00
C ASP A 159 -3.41 -2.43 1.27
N ARG A 160 -4.51 -1.80 0.86
CA ARG A 160 -5.84 -2.39 0.86
C ARG A 160 -6.38 -2.43 -0.56
N ALA A 161 -6.75 -3.62 -1.00
CA ALA A 161 -7.31 -3.86 -2.32
C ALA A 161 -8.85 -3.89 -2.23
N TYR A 162 -9.50 -3.18 -3.15
CA TYR A 162 -10.94 -3.11 -3.30
C TYR A 162 -11.29 -3.61 -4.71
N PRO A 163 -11.90 -4.79 -4.86
CA PRO A 163 -12.34 -5.28 -6.15
C PRO A 163 -13.28 -4.29 -6.84
N ILE A 164 -13.01 -3.98 -8.09
CA ILE A 164 -13.89 -3.14 -8.90
C ILE A 164 -14.86 -4.06 -9.63
N PRO A 165 -16.18 -3.94 -9.40
CA PRO A 165 -17.17 -4.70 -10.13
C PRO A 165 -17.01 -4.55 -11.65
N ALA A 166 -17.04 -5.64 -12.39
CA ALA A 166 -16.78 -5.66 -13.83
C ALA A 166 -17.72 -4.74 -14.64
N ASN A 167 -18.96 -4.54 -14.18
CA ASN A 167 -19.91 -3.61 -14.82
C ASN A 167 -19.49 -2.14 -14.71
N LEU A 168 -18.53 -1.81 -13.84
CA LEU A 168 -18.00 -0.45 -13.71
C LEU A 168 -16.78 -0.21 -14.62
N THR A 169 -16.13 -1.28 -15.10
CA THR A 169 -14.95 -1.21 -15.97
C THR A 169 -15.26 -1.60 -17.43
N LYS A 170 -16.27 -2.46 -17.63
CA LYS A 170 -16.63 -2.98 -18.96
C LYS A 170 -16.80 -1.87 -20.00
N GLY A 171 -16.08 -1.98 -21.11
CA GLY A 171 -16.11 -1.01 -22.21
C GLY A 171 -15.50 0.36 -21.88
N ARG A 172 -14.79 0.50 -20.75
CA ARG A 172 -14.20 1.77 -20.31
C ARG A 172 -12.68 1.70 -20.30
N LYS A 173 -12.04 2.79 -20.68
CA LYS A 173 -10.59 2.98 -20.56
C LYS A 173 -10.20 3.58 -19.20
N SER A 174 -11.15 4.23 -18.52
CA SER A 174 -10.93 4.87 -17.22
C SER A 174 -12.21 4.90 -16.39
N VAL A 175 -12.03 5.07 -15.09
CA VAL A 175 -13.08 5.25 -14.09
C VAL A 175 -12.74 6.42 -13.18
N THR A 176 -13.77 7.01 -12.56
CA THR A 176 -13.56 7.97 -11.47
C THR A 176 -13.51 7.23 -10.16
N VAL A 177 -12.39 7.30 -9.46
CA VAL A 177 -12.22 6.82 -8.09
C VAL A 177 -12.46 7.99 -7.16
N LYS A 178 -13.36 7.86 -6.17
CA LYS A 178 -13.65 8.89 -5.17
C LYS A 178 -13.52 8.31 -3.77
N ILE A 179 -12.87 9.06 -2.90
CA ILE A 179 -12.75 8.77 -1.47
C ILE A 179 -13.56 9.84 -0.74
N GLN A 180 -14.62 9.41 -0.05
CA GLN A 180 -15.65 10.27 0.52
C GLN A 180 -15.73 10.10 2.03
N ALA A 181 -15.44 11.15 2.80
CA ALA A 181 -15.62 11.15 4.26
C ALA A 181 -17.09 10.96 4.65
N LEU A 182 -17.35 10.20 5.69
CA LEU A 182 -18.64 10.22 6.35
C LEU A 182 -18.86 11.55 7.10
N PRO A 183 -20.09 11.94 7.39
CA PRO A 183 -20.37 13.16 8.14
C PRO A 183 -19.60 13.22 9.46
N GLY A 184 -18.87 14.32 9.70
CA GLY A 184 -18.04 14.51 10.88
C GLY A 184 -16.75 13.70 10.91
N MET A 185 -16.42 12.97 9.84
CA MET A 185 -15.25 12.12 9.72
C MET A 185 -14.25 12.68 8.71
N ILE A 186 -13.09 12.02 8.64
CA ILE A 186 -12.00 12.32 7.71
C ILE A 186 -11.83 11.15 6.73
N ALA A 187 -11.79 11.43 5.45
CA ALA A 187 -11.43 10.47 4.42
C ALA A 187 -9.91 10.47 4.19
N GLY A 188 -9.23 9.37 4.52
CA GLY A 188 -7.78 9.26 4.35
C GLY A 188 -7.05 9.33 5.71
N GLY A 189 -5.69 9.61 5.90
CA GLY A 189 -4.66 9.79 4.85
C GLY A 189 -4.42 8.65 3.87
N VAL A 190 -4.63 8.99 2.66
CA VAL A 190 -4.26 8.10 1.57
C VAL A 190 -2.88 8.49 1.05
N PHE A 191 -1.96 7.55 1.04
CA PHE A 191 -0.56 7.74 0.64
C PHE A 191 -0.25 7.17 -0.74
N GLY A 192 -1.10 6.30 -1.24
CA GLY A 192 -0.99 5.71 -2.58
C GLY A 192 -2.36 5.36 -3.14
N CYS A 193 -2.50 5.53 -4.45
CA CYS A 193 -3.70 5.16 -5.18
C CYS A 193 -3.29 4.56 -6.52
N ARG A 194 -3.67 3.31 -6.78
CA ARG A 194 -3.41 2.66 -8.05
C ARG A 194 -4.54 1.72 -8.44
N THR A 195 -4.71 1.54 -9.74
CA THR A 195 -5.54 0.48 -10.30
C THR A 195 -4.65 -0.63 -10.85
N GLN A 196 -5.05 -1.86 -10.65
CA GLN A 196 -4.30 -3.02 -11.11
C GLN A 196 -5.24 -4.19 -11.43
N LYS A 197 -4.74 -5.13 -12.22
CA LYS A 197 -5.42 -6.40 -12.48
C LYS A 197 -5.45 -7.22 -11.19
N GLN A 198 -6.55 -7.93 -10.94
CA GLN A 198 -6.62 -8.87 -9.82
C GLN A 198 -5.61 -10.01 -10.00
N LYS A 199 -5.21 -10.63 -8.90
CA LYS A 199 -4.39 -11.87 -8.94
C LYS A 199 -5.25 -13.00 -9.48
N GLU A 200 -4.68 -13.75 -10.40
CA GLU A 200 -5.22 -15.03 -10.86
C GLU A 200 -5.05 -16.10 -9.80
#